data_9885cfc6537529c93651bcab8f3f968a
#
_entry.id   9885cfc6537529c93651bcab8f3f968a
#
_cell.length_a   1.000
_cell.length_b   1.000
_cell.length_c   1.000
_cell.angle_alpha   90.00
_cell.angle_beta   90.00
_cell.angle_gamma   90.00
#
_symmetry.space_group_name_H-M   'P 1'
#
loop_
_entity.id
_entity.type
_entity.pdbx_description
1 polymer ?
#
loop_
_entity_poly.entity_id
_entity_poly.type
_entity_poly.pdbx_seq_one_letter_code
_entity_poly.pdbx_strand_id
1 'polypeptide(L)'
;MADNVDTEVKGTKKARQINGLINEWYLEDLSENIRMVFDMKRRQGQYIGGFPVYGYQKDPKNKNHLIVEPEAAEVVRQIFQWALEGHGKQSIAFMLNSRGVINPTRYKIERGWDCNHPVKNDYGLWNKTTVWRILHNEMYIGNMVQGRTKKVSYKSKTLITMPREQWFRVEGTHEAIIDAETFYTVQKLMALRTREDGTGMVHPLAGLVKCMDCGSTMSKSSNGKKGHKQVYYLRCKLYADSGIEKLCTRHSIRLDRLIDLVLERLRHYVQTYYTLEELDIPPPQGTRKDALLQEQKALTAQLEKRSLALKNLYLDKISGVLSEGQFVELNRDFLAEKSRLELRLAQIGDELAEREQPKEQEDLMEKARELLQLDTLPRELAVALIEKIEIGETNPDTGEQEVKITWKF
;
A
#
# COMPACT_ATOMS: atom_id res chain seq x y z
N MET A 1 -19.88 -16.25 -46.38
CA MET A 1 -19.87 -16.40 -47.83
C MET A 1 -18.55 -17.06 -48.20
N ALA A 2 -18.59 -18.24 -48.76
CA ALA A 2 -17.36 -18.85 -49.27
C ALA A 2 -17.01 -18.13 -50.58
N ASP A 3 -15.84 -17.47 -50.59
CA ASP A 3 -15.34 -16.88 -51.83
C ASP A 3 -15.17 -18.00 -52.85
N ASN A 4 -15.92 -17.90 -53.95
CA ASN A 4 -15.92 -18.82 -55.06
C ASN A 4 -14.59 -18.69 -55.86
N VAL A 5 -13.45 -18.99 -55.20
CA VAL A 5 -12.10 -18.79 -55.74
C VAL A 5 -11.49 -20.16 -56.06
N ASP A 6 -11.49 -20.48 -57.35
CA ASP A 6 -10.79 -21.66 -57.86
C ASP A 6 -9.28 -21.40 -57.88
N THR A 7 -8.49 -22.23 -57.20
CA THR A 7 -7.03 -22.10 -57.10
C THR A 7 -6.30 -22.48 -58.36
N GLU A 8 -6.92 -23.18 -59.29
CA GLU A 8 -6.33 -23.64 -60.56
C GLU A 8 -6.44 -22.57 -61.66
N VAL A 9 -7.34 -21.60 -61.52
CA VAL A 9 -7.54 -20.56 -62.55
C VAL A 9 -6.50 -19.46 -62.42
N LYS A 10 -5.61 -19.32 -63.40
CA LYS A 10 -4.52 -18.33 -63.42
C LYS A 10 -4.96 -16.85 -63.23
N GLY A 11 -6.20 -16.49 -63.59
CA GLY A 11 -6.74 -15.13 -63.43
C GLY A 11 -7.03 -14.70 -61.99
N THR A 12 -7.26 -15.65 -61.09
CA THR A 12 -7.69 -15.37 -59.68
C THR A 12 -6.54 -15.00 -58.73
N LYS A 13 -5.27 -15.13 -59.16
CA LYS A 13 -4.10 -14.84 -58.31
C LYS A 13 -4.09 -13.38 -57.81
N LYS A 14 -4.34 -12.42 -58.71
CA LYS A 14 -4.37 -10.98 -58.33
C LYS A 14 -5.54 -10.65 -57.38
N ALA A 15 -6.71 -11.20 -57.65
CA ALA A 15 -7.87 -11.05 -56.80
C ALA A 15 -7.61 -11.57 -55.36
N ARG A 16 -7.00 -12.77 -55.25
CA ARG A 16 -6.59 -13.34 -53.94
C ARG A 16 -5.58 -12.48 -53.20
N GLN A 17 -4.61 -11.91 -53.92
CA GLN A 17 -3.62 -11.00 -53.31
C GLN A 17 -4.29 -9.73 -52.78
N ILE A 18 -5.20 -9.14 -53.56
CA ILE A 18 -5.96 -7.96 -53.15
C ILE A 18 -6.86 -8.27 -51.94
N ASN A 19 -7.62 -9.38 -51.97
CA ASN A 19 -8.43 -9.80 -50.83
C ASN A 19 -7.58 -10.08 -49.59
N GLY A 20 -6.39 -10.67 -49.76
CA GLY A 20 -5.42 -10.85 -48.68
C GLY A 20 -4.96 -9.53 -48.04
N LEU A 21 -4.67 -8.52 -48.85
CA LEU A 21 -4.29 -7.18 -48.38
C LEU A 21 -5.45 -6.47 -47.68
N ILE A 22 -6.67 -6.54 -48.24
CA ILE A 22 -7.86 -5.96 -47.61
C ILE A 22 -8.13 -6.62 -46.24
N ASN A 23 -8.04 -7.93 -46.14
CA ASN A 23 -8.20 -8.64 -44.88
C ASN A 23 -7.10 -8.26 -43.87
N GLU A 24 -5.86 -8.06 -44.33
CA GLU A 24 -4.75 -7.60 -43.48
C GLU A 24 -5.01 -6.19 -42.92
N TRP A 25 -5.41 -5.24 -43.75
CA TRP A 25 -5.77 -3.90 -43.31
C TRP A 25 -6.96 -3.91 -42.35
N TYR A 26 -7.99 -4.68 -42.64
CA TYR A 26 -9.14 -4.84 -41.73
C TYR A 26 -8.71 -5.36 -40.35
N LEU A 27 -7.83 -6.36 -40.29
CA LEU A 27 -7.33 -6.87 -39.01
C LEU A 27 -6.42 -5.84 -38.28
N GLU A 28 -5.69 -5.01 -39.02
CA GLU A 28 -4.89 -3.93 -38.43
C GLU A 28 -5.78 -2.86 -37.82
N ASP A 29 -6.75 -2.35 -38.57
CA ASP A 29 -7.74 -1.38 -38.08
C ASP A 29 -8.53 -1.91 -36.89
N LEU A 30 -8.97 -3.16 -36.94
CA LEU A 30 -9.66 -3.80 -35.83
C LEU A 30 -8.76 -3.87 -34.57
N SER A 31 -7.49 -4.23 -34.77
CA SER A 31 -6.52 -4.27 -33.66
C SER A 31 -6.29 -2.88 -33.05
N GLU A 32 -6.22 -1.84 -33.85
CA GLU A 32 -6.08 -0.46 -33.38
C GLU A 32 -7.32 0.01 -32.62
N ASN A 33 -8.51 -0.25 -33.14
CA ASN A 33 -9.78 0.09 -32.49
C ASN A 33 -9.91 -0.61 -31.13
N ILE A 34 -9.57 -1.90 -31.05
CA ILE A 34 -9.57 -2.64 -29.76
C ILE A 34 -8.58 -2.02 -28.77
N ARG A 35 -7.38 -1.64 -29.23
CA ARG A 35 -6.39 -0.97 -28.37
C ARG A 35 -6.89 0.37 -27.86
N MET A 36 -7.49 1.20 -28.73
CA MET A 36 -8.07 2.49 -28.32
C MET A 36 -9.15 2.32 -27.26
N VAL A 37 -10.04 1.35 -27.42
CA VAL A 37 -11.10 1.06 -26.42
C VAL A 37 -10.48 0.59 -25.10
N PHE A 38 -9.45 -0.27 -25.13
CA PHE A 38 -8.77 -0.70 -23.93
C PHE A 38 -8.03 0.44 -23.24
N ASP A 39 -7.37 1.32 -23.99
CA ASP A 39 -6.65 2.46 -23.43
C ASP A 39 -7.62 3.50 -22.82
N MET A 40 -8.78 3.71 -23.44
CA MET A 40 -9.85 4.52 -22.86
C MET A 40 -10.33 3.93 -21.52
N LYS A 41 -10.61 2.62 -21.47
CA LYS A 41 -11.02 1.95 -20.23
C LYS A 41 -9.94 2.03 -19.15
N ARG A 42 -8.66 1.87 -19.49
CA ARG A 42 -7.53 2.01 -18.55
C ARG A 42 -7.45 3.40 -17.96
N ARG A 43 -7.62 4.45 -18.80
CA ARG A 43 -7.66 5.86 -18.35
C ARG A 43 -8.82 6.15 -17.40
N GLN A 44 -9.92 5.43 -17.55
CA GLN A 44 -11.09 5.51 -16.66
C GLN A 44 -10.95 4.66 -15.39
N GLY A 45 -9.82 4.01 -15.17
CA GLY A 45 -9.60 3.14 -14.01
C GLY A 45 -10.36 1.81 -14.06
N GLN A 46 -10.92 1.44 -15.21
CA GLN A 46 -11.63 0.18 -15.38
C GLN A 46 -10.64 -0.99 -15.50
N TYR A 47 -10.93 -2.08 -14.79
CA TYR A 47 -10.13 -3.29 -14.88
C TYR A 47 -10.42 -4.04 -16.18
N ILE A 48 -9.40 -4.29 -16.99
CA ILE A 48 -9.53 -5.01 -18.28
C ILE A 48 -8.83 -6.38 -18.29
N GLY A 49 -8.21 -6.78 -17.18
CA GLY A 49 -7.55 -8.08 -17.09
C GLY A 49 -8.53 -9.26 -17.21
N GLY A 50 -8.07 -10.37 -17.78
CA GLY A 50 -8.86 -11.60 -17.86
C GLY A 50 -9.26 -12.12 -16.48
N PHE A 51 -8.27 -12.27 -15.60
CA PHE A 51 -8.45 -12.73 -14.21
C PHE A 51 -8.16 -11.61 -13.22
N PRO A 52 -8.89 -11.52 -12.10
CA PRO A 52 -8.62 -10.54 -11.07
C PRO A 52 -7.27 -10.82 -10.39
N VAL A 53 -6.72 -9.80 -9.73
CA VAL A 53 -5.56 -9.94 -8.87
C VAL A 53 -5.93 -10.75 -7.63
N TYR A 54 -5.01 -11.56 -7.12
CA TYR A 54 -5.23 -12.36 -5.90
C TYR A 54 -5.63 -11.43 -4.74
N GLY A 55 -6.65 -11.78 -3.99
CA GLY A 55 -7.27 -10.91 -2.99
C GLY A 55 -8.50 -10.14 -3.49
N TYR A 56 -8.72 -10.12 -4.81
CA TYR A 56 -9.87 -9.49 -5.43
C TYR A 56 -10.64 -10.47 -6.31
N GLN A 57 -11.91 -10.17 -6.52
CA GLN A 57 -12.76 -10.79 -7.55
C GLN A 57 -13.41 -9.71 -8.42
N LYS A 58 -13.89 -10.09 -9.60
CA LYS A 58 -14.64 -9.16 -10.44
C LYS A 58 -16.06 -9.00 -9.89
N ASP A 59 -16.57 -7.77 -9.87
CA ASP A 59 -17.94 -7.50 -9.50
C ASP A 59 -18.89 -8.21 -10.49
N PRO A 60 -19.82 -9.04 -10.01
CA PRO A 60 -20.82 -9.69 -10.86
C PRO A 60 -21.67 -8.71 -11.68
N LYS A 61 -21.90 -7.50 -11.17
CA LYS A 61 -22.68 -6.44 -11.85
C LYS A 61 -21.83 -5.64 -12.84
N ASN A 62 -20.55 -5.49 -12.57
CA ASN A 62 -19.61 -4.74 -13.42
C ASN A 62 -18.26 -5.45 -13.52
N LYS A 63 -18.06 -6.27 -14.55
CA LYS A 63 -16.82 -7.05 -14.76
C LYS A 63 -15.54 -6.20 -14.88
N ASN A 64 -15.67 -4.88 -15.04
CA ASN A 64 -14.56 -3.95 -15.08
C ASN A 64 -14.25 -3.31 -13.71
N HIS A 65 -14.98 -3.68 -12.66
CA HIS A 65 -14.76 -3.28 -11.28
C HIS A 65 -14.24 -4.47 -10.44
N LEU A 66 -13.39 -4.18 -9.44
CA LEU A 66 -12.86 -5.17 -8.52
C LEU A 66 -13.49 -4.99 -7.14
N ILE A 67 -13.88 -6.09 -6.53
CA ILE A 67 -14.36 -6.14 -5.15
C ILE A 67 -13.44 -7.06 -4.34
N VAL A 68 -13.30 -6.80 -3.04
CA VAL A 68 -12.45 -7.59 -2.17
C VAL A 68 -13.00 -9.01 -2.02
N GLU A 69 -12.11 -9.99 -2.12
CA GLU A 69 -12.41 -11.38 -1.82
C GLU A 69 -11.83 -11.74 -0.44
N PRO A 70 -12.70 -11.97 0.59
CA PRO A 70 -12.26 -11.97 1.98
C PRO A 70 -11.15 -12.98 2.30
N GLU A 71 -11.27 -14.24 1.83
CA GLU A 71 -10.30 -15.30 2.13
C GLU A 71 -8.91 -14.98 1.56
N ALA A 72 -8.85 -14.61 0.30
CA ALA A 72 -7.58 -14.28 -0.35
C ALA A 72 -7.02 -12.93 0.12
N ALA A 73 -7.88 -11.98 0.47
CA ALA A 73 -7.48 -10.69 1.03
C ALA A 73 -6.78 -10.86 2.39
N GLU A 74 -7.24 -11.77 3.24
CA GLU A 74 -6.60 -12.06 4.52
C GLU A 74 -5.17 -12.59 4.34
N VAL A 75 -4.96 -13.45 3.36
CA VAL A 75 -3.60 -13.91 3.01
C VAL A 75 -2.71 -12.75 2.55
N VAL A 76 -3.26 -11.81 1.78
CA VAL A 76 -2.52 -10.61 1.36
C VAL A 76 -2.13 -9.76 2.57
N ARG A 77 -3.05 -9.49 3.50
CA ARG A 77 -2.76 -8.75 4.74
C ARG A 77 -1.65 -9.43 5.55
N GLN A 78 -1.73 -10.75 5.69
CA GLN A 78 -0.71 -11.52 6.40
C GLN A 78 0.67 -11.45 5.74
N ILE A 79 0.75 -11.42 4.38
CA ILE A 79 2.01 -11.24 3.66
C ILE A 79 2.63 -9.86 3.96
N PHE A 80 1.82 -8.79 3.96
CA PHE A 80 2.29 -7.46 4.29
C PHE A 80 2.71 -7.34 5.75
N GLN A 81 1.96 -7.94 6.68
CA GLN A 81 2.29 -7.97 8.11
C GLN A 81 3.66 -8.63 8.34
N TRP A 82 3.91 -9.80 7.76
CA TRP A 82 5.22 -10.45 7.88
C TRP A 82 6.36 -9.67 7.23
N ALA A 83 6.06 -8.93 6.16
CA ALA A 83 7.07 -8.06 5.57
C ALA A 83 7.44 -6.88 6.49
N LEU A 84 6.47 -6.30 7.23
CA LEU A 84 6.71 -5.31 8.29
C LEU A 84 7.54 -5.89 9.43
N GLU A 85 7.23 -7.10 9.88
CA GLU A 85 7.99 -7.83 10.92
C GLU A 85 9.44 -8.15 10.50
N GLY A 86 9.79 -7.91 9.22
CA GLY A 86 11.15 -8.10 8.70
C GLY A 86 11.42 -9.47 8.11
N HIS A 87 10.38 -10.28 7.86
CA HIS A 87 10.54 -11.53 7.14
C HIS A 87 10.88 -11.30 5.67
N GLY A 88 11.86 -12.04 5.15
CA GLY A 88 12.23 -12.00 3.75
C GLY A 88 11.22 -12.71 2.84
N LYS A 89 11.23 -12.36 1.56
CA LYS A 89 10.29 -12.93 0.57
C LYS A 89 10.29 -14.46 0.51
N GLN A 90 11.46 -15.07 0.69
CA GLN A 90 11.60 -16.54 0.69
C GLN A 90 11.03 -17.13 1.98
N SER A 91 11.28 -16.48 3.13
CA SER A 91 10.73 -16.87 4.43
C SER A 91 9.22 -16.80 4.42
N ILE A 92 8.64 -15.71 3.91
CA ILE A 92 7.18 -15.56 3.76
C ILE A 92 6.59 -16.69 2.89
N ALA A 93 7.25 -17.01 1.75
CA ALA A 93 6.80 -18.11 0.90
C ALA A 93 6.83 -19.46 1.65
N PHE A 94 7.85 -19.74 2.44
CA PHE A 94 7.92 -20.94 3.28
C PHE A 94 6.85 -20.97 4.36
N MET A 95 6.57 -19.84 5.01
CA MET A 95 5.53 -19.73 6.03
C MET A 95 4.14 -20.01 5.46
N LEU A 96 3.84 -19.51 4.26
CA LEU A 96 2.59 -19.79 3.54
C LEU A 96 2.50 -21.27 3.20
N ASN A 97 3.58 -21.87 2.68
CA ASN A 97 3.63 -23.28 2.33
C ASN A 97 3.47 -24.19 3.55
N SER A 98 4.10 -23.86 4.68
CA SER A 98 3.98 -24.64 5.92
C SER A 98 2.57 -24.59 6.53
N ARG A 99 1.82 -23.51 6.26
CA ARG A 99 0.40 -23.38 6.64
C ARG A 99 -0.57 -24.02 5.64
N GLY A 100 -0.08 -24.60 4.55
CA GLY A 100 -0.91 -25.22 3.52
C GLY A 100 -1.70 -24.23 2.67
N VAL A 101 -1.33 -22.94 2.68
CA VAL A 101 -1.99 -21.91 1.85
C VAL A 101 -1.61 -22.14 0.39
N ILE A 102 -2.59 -22.33 -0.47
CA ILE A 102 -2.38 -22.54 -1.91
C ILE A 102 -1.99 -21.23 -2.60
N ASN A 103 -1.13 -21.35 -3.61
CA ASN A 103 -0.67 -20.19 -4.39
C ASN A 103 -1.80 -19.59 -5.26
N PRO A 104 -1.64 -18.35 -5.77
CA PRO A 104 -2.65 -17.68 -6.59
C PRO A 104 -3.05 -18.45 -7.86
N THR A 105 -2.16 -19.25 -8.44
CA THR A 105 -2.46 -20.04 -9.64
C THR A 105 -3.37 -21.21 -9.31
N ARG A 106 -3.04 -21.97 -8.28
CA ARG A 106 -3.86 -23.11 -7.83
C ARG A 106 -5.22 -22.63 -7.31
N TYR A 107 -5.24 -21.51 -6.58
CA TYR A 107 -6.46 -20.86 -6.13
C TYR A 107 -7.43 -20.55 -7.28
N LYS A 108 -6.93 -20.04 -8.42
CA LYS A 108 -7.74 -19.79 -9.62
C LYS A 108 -8.32 -21.08 -10.20
N ILE A 109 -7.52 -22.13 -10.25
CA ILE A 109 -7.95 -23.43 -10.77
C ILE A 109 -9.07 -24.02 -9.89
N GLU A 110 -8.93 -23.96 -8.57
CA GLU A 110 -9.93 -24.47 -7.64
C GLU A 110 -11.25 -23.69 -7.67
N ARG A 111 -11.19 -22.41 -8.04
CA ARG A 111 -12.39 -21.58 -8.32
C ARG A 111 -12.98 -21.83 -9.72
N GLY A 112 -12.46 -22.79 -10.48
CA GLY A 112 -12.95 -23.12 -11.83
C GLY A 112 -12.67 -22.04 -12.87
N TRP A 113 -11.72 -21.15 -12.63
CA TRP A 113 -11.35 -20.16 -13.64
C TRP A 113 -10.46 -20.79 -14.69
N ASP A 114 -10.88 -20.69 -15.95
CA ASP A 114 -10.16 -21.26 -17.09
C ASP A 114 -8.81 -20.56 -17.29
N CYS A 115 -7.77 -21.13 -16.71
CA CYS A 115 -6.41 -20.67 -16.86
C CYS A 115 -5.83 -21.29 -18.13
N ASN A 116 -5.82 -20.54 -19.24
CA ASN A 116 -5.29 -20.94 -20.55
C ASN A 116 -3.78 -21.28 -20.59
N HIS A 117 -3.13 -21.40 -19.45
CA HIS A 117 -1.75 -21.85 -19.35
C HIS A 117 -1.72 -23.30 -18.85
N PRO A 118 -1.14 -24.23 -19.61
CA PRO A 118 -0.91 -25.56 -19.10
C PRO A 118 0.04 -25.44 -17.90
N VAL A 119 -0.51 -25.56 -16.71
CA VAL A 119 0.26 -25.54 -15.47
C VAL A 119 0.95 -26.89 -15.34
N LYS A 120 2.03 -27.06 -16.11
CA LYS A 120 2.91 -28.20 -15.95
C LYS A 120 3.67 -28.00 -14.63
N ASN A 121 3.48 -28.93 -13.68
CA ASN A 121 4.18 -28.98 -12.39
C ASN A 121 3.85 -27.84 -11.39
N ASP A 122 2.61 -27.37 -11.33
CA ASP A 122 2.19 -26.51 -10.22
C ASP A 122 1.75 -27.35 -9.03
N TYR A 123 2.62 -27.44 -8.04
CA TYR A 123 2.33 -28.09 -6.76
C TYR A 123 1.51 -27.23 -5.80
N GLY A 124 1.01 -26.08 -6.23
CA GLY A 124 0.29 -25.12 -5.39
C GLY A 124 1.17 -24.35 -4.42
N LEU A 125 2.50 -24.44 -4.55
CA LEU A 125 3.44 -23.84 -3.63
C LEU A 125 3.74 -22.37 -3.96
N TRP A 126 3.86 -21.57 -2.91
CA TRP A 126 4.34 -20.20 -3.00
C TRP A 126 5.84 -20.15 -3.28
N ASN A 127 6.25 -19.11 -3.99
CA ASN A 127 7.65 -18.81 -4.25
C ASN A 127 7.93 -17.31 -4.01
N LYS A 128 9.21 -16.98 -3.84
CA LYS A 128 9.67 -15.61 -3.57
C LYS A 128 9.23 -14.58 -4.62
N THR A 129 9.06 -15.02 -5.88
CA THR A 129 8.68 -14.12 -6.99
C THR A 129 7.20 -13.74 -6.88
N THR A 130 6.34 -14.67 -6.50
CA THR A 130 4.91 -14.42 -6.28
C THR A 130 4.72 -13.47 -5.09
N VAL A 131 5.41 -13.71 -3.98
CA VAL A 131 5.39 -12.81 -2.81
C VAL A 131 5.90 -11.42 -3.20
N TRP A 132 7.00 -11.33 -3.94
CA TRP A 132 7.54 -10.06 -4.42
C TRP A 132 6.54 -9.28 -5.29
N ARG A 133 5.82 -9.97 -6.20
CA ARG A 133 4.81 -9.34 -7.06
C ARG A 133 3.64 -8.78 -6.24
N ILE A 134 3.23 -9.50 -5.20
CA ILE A 134 2.17 -9.03 -4.30
C ILE A 134 2.63 -7.77 -3.56
N LEU A 135 3.78 -7.80 -2.91
CA LEU A 135 4.30 -6.69 -2.13
C LEU A 135 4.56 -5.41 -2.96
N HIS A 136 4.75 -5.51 -4.29
CA HIS A 136 4.98 -4.35 -5.18
C HIS A 136 3.76 -3.93 -6.00
N ASN A 137 2.59 -4.47 -5.72
CA ASN A 137 1.41 -4.18 -6.52
C ASN A 137 0.51 -3.14 -5.87
N GLU A 138 0.53 -1.92 -6.41
CA GLU A 138 -0.27 -0.79 -5.94
C GLU A 138 -1.79 -1.03 -6.02
N MET A 139 -2.25 -2.10 -6.67
CA MET A 139 -3.67 -2.43 -6.66
C MET A 139 -4.18 -2.76 -5.27
N TYR A 140 -3.32 -3.20 -4.34
CA TYR A 140 -3.72 -3.48 -2.96
C TYR A 140 -4.05 -2.24 -2.12
N ILE A 141 -3.65 -1.05 -2.57
CA ILE A 141 -4.03 0.23 -1.96
C ILE A 141 -5.15 0.96 -2.72
N GLY A 142 -5.91 0.23 -3.56
CA GLY A 142 -7.04 0.79 -4.31
C GLY A 142 -6.66 1.48 -5.62
N ASN A 143 -5.41 1.47 -6.05
CA ASN A 143 -4.92 2.11 -7.26
C ASN A 143 -4.92 1.14 -8.44
N MET A 144 -5.61 1.49 -9.52
CA MET A 144 -5.62 0.69 -10.75
C MET A 144 -4.35 0.97 -11.57
N VAL A 145 -3.46 -0.04 -11.68
CA VAL A 145 -2.22 0.09 -12.44
C VAL A 145 -2.17 -0.96 -13.55
N GLN A 146 -2.27 -0.49 -14.80
CA GLN A 146 -2.35 -1.32 -15.99
C GLN A 146 -1.40 -0.83 -17.09
N GLY A 147 -1.27 -1.59 -18.19
CA GLY A 147 -0.41 -1.20 -19.31
C GLY A 147 1.08 -1.40 -19.08
N ARG A 148 1.47 -2.26 -18.12
CA ARG A 148 2.88 -2.57 -17.80
C ARG A 148 3.61 -3.26 -18.97
N THR A 149 2.86 -3.92 -19.85
CA THR A 149 3.39 -4.61 -21.03
C THR A 149 2.52 -4.33 -22.24
N LYS A 150 3.11 -4.32 -23.43
CA LYS A 150 2.43 -4.14 -24.71
C LYS A 150 2.93 -5.20 -25.70
N LYS A 151 2.02 -5.77 -26.53
CA LYS A 151 2.43 -6.58 -27.67
C LYS A 151 3.06 -5.71 -28.76
N VAL A 152 4.12 -6.19 -29.38
CA VAL A 152 4.80 -5.48 -30.48
C VAL A 152 3.83 -5.22 -31.63
N SER A 153 3.11 -6.24 -32.05
CA SER A 153 2.06 -6.15 -33.10
C SER A 153 0.95 -7.17 -32.83
N TYR A 154 -0.13 -7.10 -33.59
CA TYR A 154 -1.20 -8.10 -33.51
C TYR A 154 -0.75 -9.48 -34.02
N LYS A 155 0.23 -9.53 -34.91
CA LYS A 155 0.85 -10.76 -35.45
C LYS A 155 1.86 -11.41 -34.48
N SER A 156 2.40 -10.64 -33.51
CA SER A 156 3.49 -11.09 -32.63
C SER A 156 2.96 -11.53 -31.27
N LYS A 157 3.53 -12.62 -30.73
CA LYS A 157 3.33 -13.01 -29.33
C LYS A 157 4.29 -12.31 -28.38
N THR A 158 5.29 -11.57 -28.90
CA THR A 158 6.31 -10.88 -28.10
C THR A 158 5.73 -9.73 -27.32
N LEU A 159 6.00 -9.73 -26.02
CA LEU A 159 5.63 -8.63 -25.10
C LEU A 159 6.84 -7.77 -24.81
N ILE A 160 6.67 -6.47 -24.88
CA ILE A 160 7.66 -5.48 -24.41
C ILE A 160 7.19 -4.88 -23.10
N THR A 161 8.13 -4.65 -22.17
CA THR A 161 7.85 -3.95 -20.92
C THR A 161 7.83 -2.44 -21.19
N MET A 162 6.79 -1.79 -20.69
CA MET A 162 6.64 -0.34 -20.82
C MET A 162 7.31 0.39 -19.65
N PRO A 163 7.94 1.54 -19.88
CA PRO A 163 8.43 2.40 -18.80
C PRO A 163 7.29 2.81 -17.85
N ARG A 164 7.62 3.11 -16.59
CA ARG A 164 6.59 3.45 -15.58
C ARG A 164 5.77 4.68 -15.95
N GLU A 165 6.34 5.64 -16.63
CA GLU A 165 5.71 6.88 -17.08
C GLU A 165 4.60 6.64 -18.11
N GLN A 166 4.62 5.49 -18.75
CA GLN A 166 3.62 5.08 -19.76
C GLN A 166 2.56 4.13 -19.20
N TRP A 167 2.62 3.80 -17.90
CA TRP A 167 1.58 3.00 -17.28
C TRP A 167 0.31 3.83 -17.05
N PHE A 168 -0.82 3.18 -17.16
CA PHE A 168 -2.08 3.77 -16.76
C PHE A 168 -2.25 3.58 -15.26
N ARG A 169 -2.19 4.66 -14.49
CA ARG A 169 -2.39 4.68 -13.04
C ARG A 169 -3.56 5.58 -12.69
N VAL A 170 -4.59 5.02 -12.06
CA VAL A 170 -5.78 5.74 -11.59
C VAL A 170 -5.99 5.38 -10.13
N GLU A 171 -6.09 6.38 -9.27
CA GLU A 171 -6.21 6.20 -7.83
C GLU A 171 -7.66 5.98 -7.40
N GLY A 172 -7.86 5.25 -6.28
CA GLY A 172 -9.15 5.13 -5.61
C GLY A 172 -10.25 4.45 -6.45
N THR A 173 -9.90 3.50 -7.32
CA THR A 173 -10.86 2.83 -8.22
C THR A 173 -11.62 1.67 -7.59
N HIS A 174 -11.13 1.13 -6.47
CA HIS A 174 -11.70 -0.02 -5.77
C HIS A 174 -11.26 0.00 -4.30
N GLU A 175 -11.92 -0.82 -3.48
CA GLU A 175 -11.60 -0.92 -2.05
C GLU A 175 -10.16 -1.43 -1.84
N ALA A 176 -9.41 -0.74 -0.97
CA ALA A 176 -8.06 -1.12 -0.60
C ALA A 176 -8.07 -2.31 0.37
N ILE A 177 -7.17 -3.29 0.17
CA ILE A 177 -6.93 -4.39 1.12
C ILE A 177 -5.92 -3.95 2.17
N ILE A 178 -4.96 -3.13 1.78
CA ILE A 178 -3.86 -2.60 2.60
C ILE A 178 -3.94 -1.07 2.56
N ASP A 179 -3.71 -0.43 3.68
CA ASP A 179 -3.59 1.02 3.74
C ASP A 179 -2.31 1.51 3.03
N ALA A 180 -2.32 2.77 2.60
CA ALA A 180 -1.21 3.33 1.83
C ALA A 180 0.07 3.45 2.68
N GLU A 181 -0.05 3.75 3.98
CA GLU A 181 1.09 3.90 4.89
C GLU A 181 1.86 2.59 5.02
N THR A 182 1.15 1.50 5.33
CA THR A 182 1.69 0.13 5.39
C THR A 182 2.38 -0.25 4.08
N PHE A 183 1.72 0.00 2.93
CA PHE A 183 2.30 -0.31 1.62
C PHE A 183 3.63 0.41 1.39
N TYR A 184 3.67 1.73 1.57
CA TYR A 184 4.88 2.52 1.33
C TYR A 184 5.98 2.23 2.36
N THR A 185 5.63 1.90 3.60
CA THR A 185 6.59 1.44 4.61
C THR A 185 7.26 0.14 4.16
N VAL A 186 6.49 -0.83 3.68
CA VAL A 186 7.04 -2.07 3.11
C VAL A 186 7.94 -1.78 1.90
N GLN A 187 7.57 -0.82 0.99
CA GLN A 187 8.45 -0.45 -0.11
C GLN A 187 9.79 0.13 0.40
N LYS A 188 9.78 0.99 1.41
CA LYS A 188 11.01 1.52 2.03
C LYS A 188 11.87 0.41 2.63
N LEU A 189 11.24 -0.53 3.37
CA LEU A 189 11.93 -1.69 3.95
C LEU A 189 12.58 -2.58 2.87
N MET A 190 11.90 -2.79 1.75
CA MET A 190 12.39 -3.62 0.65
C MET A 190 13.44 -2.93 -0.22
N ALA A 191 13.46 -1.60 -0.28
CA ALA A 191 14.48 -0.83 -1.00
C ALA A 191 15.85 -0.90 -0.29
N LEU A 192 15.87 -1.14 1.01
CA LEU A 192 17.10 -1.36 1.77
C LEU A 192 17.76 -2.67 1.32
N ARG A 193 19.02 -2.59 0.88
CA ARG A 193 19.82 -3.77 0.49
C ARG A 193 20.23 -4.54 1.73
N THR A 194 19.36 -5.38 2.24
CA THR A 194 19.60 -6.19 3.43
C THR A 194 19.72 -7.67 3.06
N ARG A 195 20.54 -8.40 3.79
CA ARG A 195 20.61 -9.86 3.71
C ARG A 195 19.85 -10.44 4.90
N GLU A 196 19.04 -11.46 4.62
CA GLU A 196 18.43 -12.28 5.67
C GLU A 196 19.55 -12.99 6.44
N ASP A 197 19.36 -13.13 7.74
CA ASP A 197 20.20 -14.04 8.52
C ASP A 197 19.74 -15.50 8.30
N GLY A 198 20.44 -16.45 8.88
CA GLY A 198 20.10 -17.87 8.73
C GLY A 198 18.71 -18.26 9.28
N THR A 199 18.02 -17.35 9.97
CA THR A 199 16.65 -17.52 10.49
C THR A 199 15.58 -16.98 9.53
N GLY A 200 15.98 -16.37 8.42
CA GLY A 200 15.06 -15.75 7.44
C GLY A 200 14.54 -14.38 7.86
N MET A 201 15.08 -13.81 8.96
CA MET A 201 14.72 -12.47 9.44
C MET A 201 15.84 -11.47 9.19
N VAL A 202 15.44 -10.24 8.96
CA VAL A 202 16.37 -9.10 8.85
C VAL A 202 16.39 -8.36 10.20
N HIS A 203 17.57 -8.15 10.80
CA HIS A 203 17.67 -7.46 12.08
C HIS A 203 17.18 -5.98 11.98
N PRO A 204 16.68 -5.38 13.07
CA PRO A 204 16.05 -4.06 13.04
C PRO A 204 16.87 -2.96 12.38
N LEU A 205 18.17 -2.91 12.65
CA LEU A 205 19.08 -1.87 12.19
C LEU A 205 19.78 -2.20 10.85
N ALA A 206 19.37 -3.27 10.15
CA ALA A 206 20.00 -3.66 8.89
C ALA A 206 19.84 -2.60 7.79
N GLY A 207 20.97 -2.21 7.19
CA GLY A 207 21.02 -1.19 6.14
C GLY A 207 21.09 0.25 6.66
N LEU A 208 20.85 0.49 7.96
CA LEU A 208 20.91 1.82 8.58
C LEU A 208 22.30 2.13 9.16
N VAL A 209 23.09 1.09 9.50
CA VAL A 209 24.38 1.23 10.18
C VAL A 209 25.51 1.31 9.16
N LYS A 210 26.33 2.36 9.28
CA LYS A 210 27.49 2.64 8.43
C LYS A 210 28.76 2.79 9.26
N CYS A 211 29.89 2.54 8.63
CA CYS A 211 31.19 2.87 9.20
C CYS A 211 31.41 4.38 9.12
N MET A 212 31.90 5.01 10.19
CA MET A 212 32.13 6.45 10.26
C MET A 212 33.29 6.86 9.32
N ASP A 213 34.30 6.03 9.18
CA ASP A 213 35.52 6.36 8.40
C ASP A 213 35.33 6.15 6.89
N CYS A 214 34.79 4.97 6.50
CA CYS A 214 34.71 4.63 5.07
C CYS A 214 33.28 4.72 4.49
N GLY A 215 32.27 5.01 5.28
CA GLY A 215 30.87 5.09 4.84
C GLY A 215 30.22 3.76 4.41
N SER A 216 30.99 2.66 4.42
CA SER A 216 30.47 1.34 4.02
C SER A 216 29.44 0.82 5.02
N THR A 217 28.44 0.07 4.53
CA THR A 217 27.48 -0.59 5.42
C THR A 217 28.13 -1.60 6.33
N MET A 218 27.62 -1.71 7.54
CA MET A 218 28.09 -2.73 8.49
C MET A 218 27.30 -4.03 8.30
N SER A 219 28.02 -5.15 8.25
CA SER A 219 27.45 -6.49 8.06
C SER A 219 27.34 -7.25 9.38
N LYS A 220 26.24 -8.00 9.56
CA LYS A 220 26.05 -8.88 10.72
C LYS A 220 27.01 -10.07 10.65
N SER A 221 27.69 -10.34 11.73
CA SER A 221 28.52 -11.53 11.92
C SER A 221 28.20 -12.16 13.28
N SER A 222 28.24 -13.49 13.36
CA SER A 222 28.05 -14.20 14.61
C SER A 222 29.42 -14.64 15.16
N ASN A 223 29.58 -14.58 16.47
CA ASN A 223 30.76 -15.07 17.18
C ASN A 223 30.26 -16.15 18.17
N GLY A 224 30.17 -17.37 17.72
CA GLY A 224 29.74 -18.47 18.58
C GLY A 224 29.94 -19.83 17.92
N LYS A 225 30.33 -20.83 18.71
CA LYS A 225 30.36 -22.22 18.29
C LYS A 225 28.93 -22.75 18.24
N LYS A 226 28.64 -23.66 17.30
CA LYS A 226 27.33 -24.33 17.17
C LYS A 226 26.97 -24.96 18.52
N GLY A 227 25.81 -24.57 19.10
CA GLY A 227 25.36 -25.07 20.40
C GLY A 227 25.50 -24.11 21.59
N HIS A 228 26.20 -22.97 21.44
CA HIS A 228 26.28 -21.92 22.45
C HIS A 228 25.43 -20.69 22.07
N LYS A 229 25.06 -19.88 23.10
CA LYS A 229 24.36 -18.61 22.91
C LYS A 229 25.16 -17.75 21.91
N GLN A 230 24.58 -17.52 20.72
CA GLN A 230 25.22 -16.75 19.66
C GLN A 230 25.17 -15.26 20.01
N VAL A 231 26.32 -14.59 19.96
CA VAL A 231 26.42 -13.15 20.07
C VAL A 231 26.64 -12.59 18.68
N TYR A 232 25.86 -11.58 18.32
CA TYR A 232 25.92 -10.95 17.00
C TYR A 232 26.65 -9.62 17.07
N TYR A 233 27.47 -9.37 16.07
CA TYR A 233 28.26 -8.15 15.91
C TYR A 233 27.93 -7.54 14.54
N LEU A 234 27.94 -6.22 14.46
CA LEU A 234 28.01 -5.49 13.21
C LEU A 234 29.47 -5.13 12.95
N ARG A 235 29.98 -5.45 11.76
CA ARG A 235 31.36 -5.20 11.34
C ARG A 235 31.40 -4.42 10.05
N CYS A 236 32.37 -3.51 9.91
CA CYS A 236 32.58 -2.78 8.68
C CYS A 236 32.83 -3.78 7.53
N LYS A 237 31.99 -3.65 6.49
CA LYS A 237 32.06 -4.56 5.34
C LYS A 237 33.37 -4.41 4.58
N LEU A 238 33.83 -3.17 4.36
CA LEU A 238 35.08 -2.92 3.64
C LEU A 238 36.28 -3.56 4.38
N TYR A 239 36.33 -3.43 5.70
CA TYR A 239 37.36 -4.10 6.52
C TYR A 239 37.28 -5.63 6.40
N ALA A 240 36.07 -6.19 6.41
CA ALA A 240 35.87 -7.64 6.35
C ALA A 240 36.24 -8.23 4.97
N ASP A 241 35.90 -7.50 3.89
CA ASP A 241 36.07 -7.97 2.53
C ASP A 241 37.46 -7.64 1.93
N SER A 242 38.22 -6.67 2.51
CA SER A 242 39.50 -6.20 1.95
C SER A 242 40.72 -7.11 2.21
N GLY A 243 40.51 -8.29 2.80
CA GLY A 243 41.57 -9.28 2.95
C GLY A 243 42.81 -8.77 3.68
N ILE A 244 44.01 -8.87 3.06
CA ILE A 244 45.29 -8.51 3.62
C ILE A 244 45.52 -7.00 3.63
N GLU A 245 45.03 -6.26 2.63
CA GLU A 245 45.34 -4.83 2.44
C GLU A 245 44.58 -3.89 3.38
N LYS A 246 43.61 -4.36 4.15
CA LYS A 246 42.86 -3.60 5.15
C LYS A 246 42.57 -2.15 4.76
N LEU A 247 41.62 -1.96 3.80
CA LEU A 247 41.21 -0.63 3.29
C LEU A 247 40.44 0.22 4.31
N CYS A 248 40.17 -0.31 5.50
CA CYS A 248 39.56 0.38 6.63
C CYS A 248 40.07 -0.20 7.93
N THR A 249 39.92 0.52 9.05
CA THR A 249 40.23 0.03 10.39
C THR A 249 39.10 -0.88 10.94
N ARG A 250 39.38 -1.54 12.08
CA ARG A 250 38.44 -2.51 12.65
C ARG A 250 37.30 -1.81 13.39
N HIS A 251 36.19 -1.62 12.72
CA HIS A 251 34.93 -1.15 13.32
C HIS A 251 34.04 -2.36 13.61
N SER A 252 33.68 -2.55 14.87
CA SER A 252 32.82 -3.66 15.31
C SER A 252 32.04 -3.27 16.55
N ILE A 253 30.73 -3.46 16.55
CA ILE A 253 29.84 -3.20 17.69
C ILE A 253 28.92 -4.39 17.93
N ARG A 254 28.57 -4.70 19.17
CA ARG A 254 27.57 -5.71 19.50
C ARG A 254 26.19 -5.19 19.10
N LEU A 255 25.42 -6.05 18.39
CA LEU A 255 24.12 -5.68 17.86
C LEU A 255 23.09 -5.40 18.98
N ASP A 256 23.09 -6.23 20.03
CA ASP A 256 22.22 -6.05 21.20
C ASP A 256 22.46 -4.71 21.89
N ARG A 257 23.72 -4.41 22.21
CA ARG A 257 24.10 -3.11 22.82
C ARG A 257 23.72 -1.91 21.96
N LEU A 258 23.85 -2.02 20.64
CA LEU A 258 23.47 -0.93 19.75
C LEU A 258 21.95 -0.72 19.73
N ILE A 259 21.18 -1.81 19.77
CA ILE A 259 19.72 -1.72 19.87
C ILE A 259 19.31 -1.06 21.18
N ASP A 260 19.91 -1.48 22.30
CA ASP A 260 19.63 -0.91 23.62
C ASP A 260 19.96 0.60 23.64
N LEU A 261 21.12 1.00 23.10
CA LEU A 261 21.52 2.41 23.00
C LEU A 261 20.53 3.24 22.17
N VAL A 262 20.04 2.69 21.06
CA VAL A 262 19.03 3.37 20.21
C VAL A 262 17.75 3.55 21.00
N LEU A 263 17.28 2.52 21.71
CA LEU A 263 16.08 2.59 22.54
C LEU A 263 16.23 3.59 23.70
N GLU A 264 17.38 3.58 24.38
CA GLU A 264 17.66 4.57 25.44
C GLU A 264 17.62 6.01 24.94
N ARG A 265 18.29 6.28 23.82
CA ARG A 265 18.27 7.63 23.21
C ARG A 265 16.88 8.04 22.75
N LEU A 266 16.11 7.10 22.21
CA LEU A 266 14.73 7.35 21.80
C LEU A 266 13.85 7.66 23.00
N ARG A 267 13.94 6.87 24.07
CA ARG A 267 13.21 7.12 25.34
C ARG A 267 13.59 8.47 25.95
N HIS A 268 14.88 8.78 25.99
CA HIS A 268 15.35 10.08 26.49
C HIS A 268 14.83 11.25 25.66
N TYR A 269 14.77 11.09 24.34
CA TYR A 269 14.21 12.08 23.43
C TYR A 269 12.71 12.31 23.74
N VAL A 270 11.93 11.24 23.82
CA VAL A 270 10.51 11.32 24.17
C VAL A 270 10.30 11.99 25.53
N GLN A 271 11.07 11.62 26.55
CA GLN A 271 10.99 12.21 27.89
C GLN A 271 11.42 13.67 27.95
N THR A 272 12.25 14.13 27.02
CA THR A 272 12.68 15.54 26.96
C THR A 272 11.62 16.43 26.33
N TYR A 273 10.87 15.91 25.35
CA TYR A 273 9.87 16.68 24.62
C TYR A 273 8.45 16.56 25.18
N TYR A 274 8.18 15.48 25.92
CA TYR A 274 6.89 15.25 26.57
C TYR A 274 7.11 15.17 28.08
N THR A 275 6.45 16.03 28.85
CA THR A 275 6.47 15.92 30.31
C THR A 275 5.75 14.66 30.76
N LEU A 276 6.23 14.02 31.83
CA LEU A 276 5.57 12.82 32.37
C LEU A 276 4.11 13.06 32.72
N GLU A 277 3.75 14.29 33.11
CA GLU A 277 2.37 14.70 33.40
C GLU A 277 1.49 14.71 32.13
N GLU A 278 2.03 15.09 30.96
CA GLU A 278 1.32 15.03 29.69
C GLU A 278 1.10 13.59 29.20
N LEU A 279 2.04 12.68 29.51
CA LEU A 279 1.95 11.27 29.17
C LEU A 279 1.00 10.46 30.06
N ASP A 280 0.77 10.93 31.30
CA ASP A 280 -0.11 10.26 32.28
C ASP A 280 -1.58 10.72 32.22
N ILE A 281 -1.90 11.74 31.43
CA ILE A 281 -3.30 12.16 31.21
C ILE A 281 -4.03 11.07 30.44
N PRO A 282 -5.08 10.44 31.01
CA PRO A 282 -5.89 9.47 30.26
C PRO A 282 -6.56 10.18 29.08
N PRO A 283 -6.69 9.51 27.91
CA PRO A 283 -7.33 10.11 26.75
C PRO A 283 -8.74 10.62 27.14
N PRO A 284 -9.13 11.82 26.71
CA PRO A 284 -10.44 12.37 27.00
C PRO A 284 -11.51 11.42 26.47
N GLN A 285 -12.33 10.89 27.36
CA GLN A 285 -13.38 9.94 27.00
C GLN A 285 -14.33 10.56 25.98
N GLY A 286 -14.59 9.84 24.89
CA GLY A 286 -15.24 10.27 23.64
C GLY A 286 -16.69 10.78 23.70
N THR A 287 -17.23 11.11 24.88
CA THR A 287 -18.63 11.46 25.10
C THR A 287 -19.08 12.77 24.41
N ARG A 288 -18.22 13.75 24.24
CA ARG A 288 -18.62 15.05 23.67
C ARG A 288 -18.55 15.08 22.12
N LYS A 289 -17.64 14.32 21.52
CA LYS A 289 -17.57 14.17 20.06
C LYS A 289 -18.75 13.34 19.54
N ASP A 290 -19.07 12.25 20.25
CA ASP A 290 -20.22 11.42 19.92
C ASP A 290 -21.54 12.20 20.06
N ALA A 291 -21.65 13.09 21.06
CA ALA A 291 -22.77 13.99 21.21
C ALA A 291 -22.90 14.98 20.05
N LEU A 292 -21.79 15.59 19.60
CA LEU A 292 -21.78 16.52 18.46
C LEU A 292 -22.12 15.80 17.14
N LEU A 293 -21.64 14.56 16.94
CA LEU A 293 -21.97 13.75 15.77
C LEU A 293 -23.44 13.30 15.78
N GLN A 294 -24.00 13.02 16.95
CA GLN A 294 -25.44 12.74 17.09
C GLN A 294 -26.29 13.98 16.84
N GLU A 295 -25.86 15.15 17.38
CA GLU A 295 -26.52 16.43 17.11
C GLU A 295 -26.49 16.77 15.61
N GLN A 296 -25.35 16.60 14.94
CA GLN A 296 -25.22 16.81 13.50
C GLN A 296 -26.18 15.93 12.69
N LYS A 297 -26.26 14.63 13.01
CA LYS A 297 -27.21 13.71 12.36
C LYS A 297 -28.66 14.11 12.57
N ALA A 298 -29.01 14.52 13.79
CA ALA A 298 -30.36 14.96 14.13
C ALA A 298 -30.76 16.24 13.38
N LEU A 299 -29.86 17.22 13.31
CA LEU A 299 -30.07 18.48 12.61
C LEU A 299 -30.16 18.28 11.09
N THR A 300 -29.34 17.39 10.51
CA THR A 300 -29.41 17.03 9.08
C THR A 300 -30.75 16.42 8.74
N ALA A 301 -31.27 15.49 9.56
CA ALA A 301 -32.56 14.89 9.36
C ALA A 301 -33.73 15.90 9.49
N GLN A 302 -33.58 16.89 10.41
CA GLN A 302 -34.53 18.00 10.51
C GLN A 302 -34.52 18.90 9.28
N LEU A 303 -33.35 19.23 8.76
CA LEU A 303 -33.17 20.05 7.56
C LEU A 303 -33.77 19.37 6.31
N GLU A 304 -33.61 18.06 6.16
CA GLU A 304 -34.26 17.30 5.08
C GLU A 304 -35.80 17.34 5.19
N LYS A 305 -36.32 17.12 6.41
CA LYS A 305 -37.79 17.23 6.63
C LYS A 305 -38.34 18.61 6.30
N ARG A 306 -37.61 19.68 6.70
CA ARG A 306 -38.02 21.05 6.38
C ARG A 306 -37.91 21.37 4.91
N SER A 307 -36.87 20.89 4.22
CA SER A 307 -36.73 21.03 2.77
C SER A 307 -37.87 20.33 1.99
N LEU A 308 -38.30 19.17 2.48
CA LEU A 308 -39.48 18.49 1.92
C LEU A 308 -40.80 19.25 2.18
N ALA A 309 -40.97 19.78 3.40
CA ALA A 309 -42.13 20.61 3.75
C ALA A 309 -42.21 21.87 2.91
N LEU A 310 -41.08 22.52 2.61
CA LEU A 310 -41.02 23.69 1.73
C LEU A 310 -41.45 23.34 0.29
N LYS A 311 -41.04 22.17 -0.24
CA LYS A 311 -41.46 21.67 -1.54
C LYS A 311 -43.00 21.46 -1.59
N ASN A 312 -43.53 20.86 -0.52
CA ASN A 312 -45.00 20.64 -0.42
C ASN A 312 -45.76 21.97 -0.36
N LEU A 313 -45.25 22.96 0.40
CA LEU A 313 -45.83 24.30 0.48
C LEU A 313 -45.90 24.96 -0.92
N TYR A 314 -44.89 24.78 -1.77
CA TYR A 314 -44.93 25.25 -3.15
C TYR A 314 -45.97 24.53 -4.00
N LEU A 315 -46.15 23.23 -3.81
CA LEU A 315 -47.18 22.44 -4.50
C LEU A 315 -48.61 22.85 -4.08
N ASP A 316 -48.83 23.10 -2.80
CA ASP A 316 -50.10 23.56 -2.25
C ASP A 316 -50.46 24.97 -2.74
N LYS A 317 -49.47 25.86 -2.93
CA LYS A 317 -49.67 27.15 -3.58
C LYS A 317 -50.12 26.98 -5.05
N ILE A 318 -49.44 26.10 -5.79
CA ILE A 318 -49.74 25.89 -7.22
C ILE A 318 -51.13 25.25 -7.40
N SER A 319 -51.54 24.36 -6.48
CA SER A 319 -52.87 23.73 -6.50
C SER A 319 -54.00 24.62 -5.97
N GLY A 320 -53.70 25.85 -5.52
CA GLY A 320 -54.68 26.80 -5.04
C GLY A 320 -55.24 26.52 -3.65
N VAL A 321 -54.60 25.63 -2.87
CA VAL A 321 -54.99 25.30 -1.49
C VAL A 321 -54.59 26.43 -0.52
N LEU A 322 -53.53 27.17 -0.81
CA LEU A 322 -53.02 28.27 0.00
C LEU A 322 -53.22 29.62 -0.70
N SER A 323 -53.68 30.62 0.07
CA SER A 323 -53.70 32.02 -0.38
C SER A 323 -52.28 32.61 -0.45
N GLU A 324 -52.10 33.64 -1.27
CA GLU A 324 -50.81 34.34 -1.44
C GLU A 324 -50.24 34.84 -0.08
N GLY A 325 -51.05 35.41 0.80
CA GLY A 325 -50.64 35.89 2.11
C GLY A 325 -50.18 34.79 3.03
N GLN A 326 -50.90 33.68 3.12
CA GLN A 326 -50.54 32.51 3.91
C GLN A 326 -49.26 31.85 3.40
N PHE A 327 -49.05 31.79 2.09
CA PHE A 327 -47.85 31.27 1.50
C PHE A 327 -46.61 32.12 1.86
N VAL A 328 -46.72 33.45 1.75
CA VAL A 328 -45.59 34.35 2.06
C VAL A 328 -45.19 34.27 3.53
N GLU A 329 -46.15 34.21 4.45
CA GLU A 329 -45.90 34.07 5.86
C GLU A 329 -45.21 32.73 6.21
N LEU A 330 -45.77 31.63 5.80
CA LEU A 330 -45.23 30.28 6.02
C LEU A 330 -43.86 30.10 5.37
N ASN A 331 -43.69 30.59 4.14
CA ASN A 331 -42.41 30.50 3.43
C ASN A 331 -41.30 31.27 4.16
N ARG A 332 -41.61 32.46 4.70
CA ARG A 332 -40.67 33.25 5.49
C ARG A 332 -40.23 32.49 6.74
N ASP A 333 -41.16 31.88 7.48
CA ASP A 333 -40.85 31.13 8.70
C ASP A 333 -40.05 29.87 8.41
N PHE A 334 -40.39 29.12 7.34
CA PHE A 334 -39.61 27.97 6.92
C PHE A 334 -38.19 28.32 6.48
N LEU A 335 -37.98 29.43 5.79
CA LEU A 335 -36.65 29.91 5.38
C LEU A 335 -35.81 30.36 6.57
N ALA A 336 -36.42 31.08 7.55
CA ALA A 336 -35.76 31.49 8.76
C ALA A 336 -35.29 30.29 9.61
N GLU A 337 -36.13 29.29 9.76
CA GLU A 337 -35.81 28.07 10.49
C GLU A 337 -34.74 27.25 9.77
N LYS A 338 -34.83 27.13 8.43
CA LYS A 338 -33.79 26.48 7.61
C LYS A 338 -32.42 27.14 7.80
N SER A 339 -32.37 28.47 7.69
CA SER A 339 -31.11 29.22 7.89
C SER A 339 -30.53 29.04 9.29
N ARG A 340 -31.39 28.95 10.33
CA ARG A 340 -30.92 28.66 11.69
C ARG A 340 -30.30 27.26 11.83
N LEU A 341 -30.91 26.24 11.21
CA LEU A 341 -30.39 24.88 11.20
C LEU A 341 -29.05 24.79 10.43
N GLU A 342 -28.95 25.47 9.29
CA GLU A 342 -27.72 25.54 8.50
C GLU A 342 -26.59 26.22 9.24
N LEU A 343 -26.87 27.32 9.96
CA LEU A 343 -25.90 28.03 10.78
C LEU A 343 -25.38 27.12 11.92
N ARG A 344 -26.30 26.40 12.60
CA ARG A 344 -25.88 25.48 13.67
C ARG A 344 -25.07 24.30 13.13
N LEU A 345 -25.42 23.75 11.96
CA LEU A 345 -24.62 22.72 11.30
C LEU A 345 -23.23 23.20 10.92
N ALA A 346 -23.08 24.44 10.44
CA ALA A 346 -21.78 25.04 10.16
C ALA A 346 -20.94 25.18 11.46
N GLN A 347 -21.54 25.68 12.55
CA GLN A 347 -20.86 25.76 13.84
C GLN A 347 -20.37 24.40 14.35
N ILE A 348 -21.22 23.36 14.25
CA ILE A 348 -20.81 21.99 14.62
C ILE A 348 -19.68 21.49 13.71
N GLY A 349 -19.73 21.83 12.42
CA GLY A 349 -18.66 21.52 11.45
C GLY A 349 -17.33 22.17 11.86
N ASP A 350 -17.35 23.44 12.22
CA ASP A 350 -16.18 24.19 12.69
C ASP A 350 -15.67 23.61 14.04
N GLU A 351 -16.59 23.35 15.00
CA GLU A 351 -16.22 22.71 16.28
C GLU A 351 -15.62 21.30 16.11
N LEU A 352 -16.04 20.54 15.11
CA LEU A 352 -15.47 19.24 14.80
C LEU A 352 -14.12 19.38 14.08
N ALA A 353 -13.97 20.35 13.18
CA ALA A 353 -12.72 20.63 12.47
C ALA A 353 -11.62 21.18 13.39
N GLU A 354 -11.95 22.11 14.29
CA GLU A 354 -11.02 22.59 15.33
C GLU A 354 -10.52 21.47 16.25
N ARG A 355 -11.31 20.39 16.40
CA ARG A 355 -10.97 19.23 17.22
C ARG A 355 -10.33 18.09 16.43
N GLU A 356 -10.25 18.18 15.11
CA GLU A 356 -9.43 17.25 14.32
C GLU A 356 -7.93 17.53 14.42
N GLN A 357 -7.54 18.76 14.78
CA GLN A 357 -6.13 19.09 15.08
C GLN A 357 -5.57 18.38 16.34
N PRO A 358 -6.34 18.15 17.44
CA PRO A 358 -5.85 17.34 18.56
C PRO A 358 -5.67 15.84 18.26
N LYS A 359 -6.29 15.29 17.23
CA LYS A 359 -6.11 13.88 16.89
C LYS A 359 -4.67 13.54 16.48
N GLU A 360 -3.99 14.43 15.77
CA GLU A 360 -2.57 14.24 15.44
C GLU A 360 -1.70 14.28 16.71
N GLN A 361 -2.04 15.12 17.67
CA GLN A 361 -1.35 15.19 18.96
C GLN A 361 -1.67 13.99 19.87
N GLU A 362 -2.92 13.54 19.93
CA GLU A 362 -3.32 12.35 20.68
C GLU A 362 -2.68 11.07 20.09
N ASP A 363 -2.67 10.92 18.77
CA ASP A 363 -1.99 9.83 18.07
C ASP A 363 -0.46 9.86 18.29
N LEU A 364 0.13 11.06 18.35
CA LEU A 364 1.55 11.24 18.66
C LEU A 364 1.86 10.89 20.11
N MET A 365 1.01 11.27 21.05
CA MET A 365 1.16 10.91 22.48
C MET A 365 0.97 9.42 22.72
N GLU A 366 0.01 8.77 22.04
CA GLU A 366 -0.19 7.33 22.13
C GLU A 366 1.01 6.57 21.58
N LYS A 367 1.52 6.96 20.41
CA LYS A 367 2.76 6.44 19.83
C LYS A 367 3.99 6.69 20.73
N ALA A 368 4.05 7.84 21.39
CA ALA A 368 5.12 8.15 22.35
C ALA A 368 5.06 7.24 23.60
N ARG A 369 3.86 6.95 24.12
CA ARG A 369 3.67 5.97 25.22
C ARG A 369 4.05 4.57 24.82
N GLU A 370 3.62 4.13 23.63
CA GLU A 370 4.02 2.82 23.09
C GLU A 370 5.56 2.73 22.97
N LEU A 371 6.22 3.79 22.50
CA LEU A 371 7.68 3.87 22.40
C LEU A 371 8.39 3.70 23.74
N LEU A 372 7.85 4.25 24.82
CA LEU A 372 8.43 4.10 26.16
C LEU A 372 8.33 2.68 26.72
N GLN A 373 7.32 1.92 26.29
CA GLN A 373 7.04 0.55 26.76
C GLN A 373 7.73 -0.54 25.91
N LEU A 374 8.38 -0.17 24.79
CA LEU A 374 9.05 -1.13 23.92
C LEU A 374 10.27 -1.76 24.59
N ASP A 375 10.27 -3.08 24.75
CA ASP A 375 11.43 -3.86 25.19
C ASP A 375 12.38 -4.17 24.01
N THR A 376 11.86 -4.18 22.80
CA THR A 376 12.62 -4.47 21.58
C THR A 376 12.32 -3.43 20.50
N LEU A 377 13.30 -3.09 19.68
CA LEU A 377 13.15 -2.13 18.58
C LEU A 377 12.54 -2.83 17.35
N PRO A 378 11.28 -2.51 16.96
CA PRO A 378 10.73 -3.00 15.70
C PRO A 378 11.48 -2.42 14.51
N ARG A 379 11.68 -3.22 13.45
CA ARG A 379 12.37 -2.76 12.24
C ARG A 379 11.66 -1.60 11.54
N GLU A 380 10.36 -1.66 11.49
CA GLU A 380 9.48 -0.62 10.95
C GLU A 380 9.79 0.74 11.60
N LEU A 381 9.80 0.76 12.93
CA LEU A 381 10.10 1.95 13.72
C LEU A 381 11.53 2.45 13.49
N ALA A 382 12.52 1.54 13.47
CA ALA A 382 13.91 1.91 13.18
C ALA A 382 14.03 2.59 11.82
N VAL A 383 13.38 2.08 10.78
CA VAL A 383 13.42 2.65 9.43
C VAL A 383 12.60 3.94 9.33
N ALA A 384 11.53 4.07 10.11
CA ALA A 384 10.72 5.30 10.14
C ALA A 384 11.51 6.47 10.77
N LEU A 385 12.18 6.24 11.90
CA LEU A 385 12.76 7.29 12.72
C LEU A 385 14.24 7.56 12.44
N ILE A 386 15.01 6.57 11.98
CA ILE A 386 16.45 6.68 11.83
C ILE A 386 16.82 6.88 10.34
N GLU A 387 17.60 7.91 10.05
CA GLU A 387 18.19 8.12 8.74
C GLU A 387 19.44 7.24 8.57
N LYS A 388 20.38 7.34 9.51
CA LYS A 388 21.62 6.56 9.56
C LYS A 388 22.20 6.49 10.97
N ILE A 389 22.98 5.44 11.22
CA ILE A 389 23.83 5.27 12.42
C ILE A 389 25.26 5.12 11.95
N GLU A 390 26.16 5.94 12.44
CA GLU A 390 27.59 5.90 12.11
C GLU A 390 28.37 5.37 13.32
N ILE A 391 29.22 4.37 13.09
CA ILE A 391 30.00 3.71 14.13
C ILE A 391 31.48 4.03 13.91
N GLY A 392 32.09 4.69 14.89
CA GLY A 392 33.51 5.01 14.93
C GLY A 392 34.37 3.85 15.38
N GLU A 393 35.66 4.08 15.44
CA GLU A 393 36.66 3.13 15.99
C GLU A 393 36.53 3.04 17.51
N THR A 394 36.79 1.87 18.06
CA THR A 394 36.86 1.69 19.52
C THR A 394 38.22 2.21 20.02
N ASN A 395 38.20 3.14 20.94
CA ASN A 395 39.44 3.62 21.58
C ASN A 395 40.09 2.45 22.36
N PRO A 396 41.33 2.07 22.03
CA PRO A 396 42.00 0.93 22.68
C PRO A 396 42.27 1.16 24.18
N ASP A 397 42.41 2.41 24.61
CA ASP A 397 42.80 2.74 25.99
C ASP A 397 41.57 2.86 26.90
N THR A 398 40.47 3.45 26.43
CA THR A 398 39.24 3.67 27.23
C THR A 398 38.16 2.63 26.97
N GLY A 399 38.24 1.90 25.85
CA GLY A 399 37.21 0.97 25.41
C GLY A 399 35.93 1.67 24.90
N GLU A 400 35.95 2.99 24.85
CA GLU A 400 34.83 3.78 24.36
C GLU A 400 34.75 3.75 22.83
N GLN A 401 33.54 3.79 22.30
CA GLN A 401 33.28 3.78 20.87
C GLN A 401 32.29 4.88 20.53
N GLU A 402 32.61 5.74 19.58
CA GLU A 402 31.74 6.78 19.12
C GLU A 402 30.57 6.20 18.30
N VAL A 403 29.34 6.57 18.66
CA VAL A 403 28.11 6.20 17.95
C VAL A 403 27.29 7.45 17.69
N LYS A 404 27.18 7.82 16.40
CA LYS A 404 26.38 8.96 15.95
C LYS A 404 25.10 8.47 15.32
N ILE A 405 23.95 8.88 15.85
CA ILE A 405 22.62 8.57 15.32
C ILE A 405 22.08 9.83 14.67
N THR A 406 21.72 9.75 13.39
CA THR A 406 21.00 10.81 12.68
C THR A 406 19.54 10.40 12.58
N TRP A 407 18.69 11.21 13.19
CA TRP A 407 17.24 11.02 13.17
C TRP A 407 16.62 11.70 11.94
N LYS A 408 15.41 11.35 11.55
CA LYS A 408 14.67 11.92 10.42
C LYS A 408 13.77 13.10 10.81
N PHE A 409 13.73 13.44 12.08
CA PHE A 409 12.93 14.55 12.65
C PHE A 409 13.85 15.58 13.30
#